data_0c865bbd038604716c7fd7157f9bea04
#
_entry.id   0c865bbd038604716c7fd7157f9bea04
#
_cell.length_a   1.000
_cell.length_b   1.000
_cell.length_c   1.000
_cell.angle_alpha   90.00
_cell.angle_beta   90.00
_cell.angle_gamma   90.00
#
_symmetry.space_group_name_H-M   'P 1'
#
loop_
_entity.id
_entity.type
_entity.pdbx_description
1 polymer ?
#
loop_
_entity_poly.entity_id
_entity_poly.type
_entity_poly.pdbx_seq_one_letter_code
_entity_poly.pdbx_strand_id
1 'polypeptide(L)'
;MGTEFHLRAGAAAAGPYAVDIDPERAGWGYSSLRVLDLPPGGHHSFATGDSEWIVLPLSGGCTVRTDGGEVFELTGREDVFSGVTDFAYVPRDAHVQITSGAGGRFALTGARCAHRLPARYGAASDVPVELRGSGSCSRQVNNFGAAGSFACDKLIAVEVLTPGGNWSSYPPHKHDECRPGEESELEEIYYFEIEAAHGTDGVGYQRVSPSGRGRGTDVLAEVRSGDAVLIPDGWHGPSIAAPGHAMYYLNVMAGPGETREWLICDHPDHGWIRGTWPEQPVDPRLPLYGAPAAEATAASPGPGAAGSQEAAGPPETAGPPAAPGLPEAPVGDAR
;
A
#
# COMPACT_ATOMS: atom_id res chain seq x y z
N MET A 1 -24.69 13.82 -8.91
CA MET A 1 -23.71 13.21 -9.82
C MET A 1 -23.17 12.01 -9.07
N GLY A 2 -23.09 10.83 -9.70
CA GLY A 2 -22.46 9.66 -9.04
C GLY A 2 -20.97 9.94 -8.84
N THR A 3 -20.37 9.38 -7.78
CA THR A 3 -18.94 9.45 -7.53
C THR A 3 -18.20 8.73 -8.68
N GLU A 4 -17.26 9.40 -9.32
CA GLU A 4 -16.37 8.77 -10.29
C GLU A 4 -15.25 8.06 -9.51
N PHE A 5 -15.19 6.74 -9.61
CA PHE A 5 -14.21 5.93 -8.87
C PHE A 5 -12.85 5.77 -9.56
N HIS A 6 -12.77 5.99 -10.88
CA HIS A 6 -11.52 6.08 -11.62
C HIS A 6 -11.21 7.53 -11.96
N LEU A 7 -10.22 8.09 -11.30
CA LEU A 7 -9.74 9.45 -11.50
C LEU A 7 -8.50 9.43 -12.39
N ARG A 8 -8.63 9.85 -13.62
CA ARG A 8 -7.49 9.95 -14.55
C ARG A 8 -6.51 11.03 -14.12
N ALA A 9 -5.26 10.91 -14.53
CA ALA A 9 -4.21 11.89 -14.27
C ALA A 9 -4.71 13.32 -14.58
N GLY A 10 -4.56 14.22 -13.60
CA GLY A 10 -5.06 15.59 -13.68
C GLY A 10 -6.54 15.80 -13.29
N ALA A 11 -7.39 14.75 -13.27
CA ALA A 11 -8.81 14.91 -12.89
C ALA A 11 -9.00 15.27 -11.41
N ALA A 12 -8.04 14.89 -10.56
CA ALA A 12 -8.02 15.22 -9.14
C ALA A 12 -7.03 16.35 -8.80
N ALA A 13 -6.50 17.07 -9.78
CA ALA A 13 -5.56 18.15 -9.52
C ALA A 13 -6.23 19.34 -8.81
N ALA A 14 -5.54 19.91 -7.80
CA ALA A 14 -5.97 21.11 -7.10
C ALA A 14 -4.77 21.88 -6.51
N GLY A 15 -4.69 23.17 -6.81
CA GLY A 15 -3.59 24.01 -6.34
C GLY A 15 -2.21 23.46 -6.74
N PRO A 16 -1.30 23.20 -5.78
CA PRO A 16 0.03 22.67 -6.07
C PRO A 16 0.04 21.14 -6.21
N TYR A 17 -1.10 20.49 -6.01
CA TYR A 17 -1.21 19.04 -6.04
C TYR A 17 -1.63 18.52 -7.40
N ALA A 18 -0.88 17.58 -7.96
CA ALA A 18 -1.28 16.82 -9.15
C ALA A 18 -2.44 15.86 -8.84
N VAL A 19 -2.55 15.43 -7.58
CA VAL A 19 -3.67 14.67 -7.01
C VAL A 19 -4.02 15.28 -5.67
N ASP A 20 -5.30 15.55 -5.43
CA ASP A 20 -5.85 15.99 -4.13
C ASP A 20 -7.17 15.25 -3.90
N ILE A 21 -7.10 14.17 -3.16
CA ILE A 21 -8.22 13.32 -2.74
C ILE A 21 -8.34 13.42 -1.23
N ASP A 22 -9.42 14.00 -0.76
CA ASP A 22 -9.80 14.06 0.64
C ASP A 22 -11.12 13.30 0.88
N PRO A 23 -11.53 13.10 2.14
CA PRO A 23 -12.77 12.41 2.45
C PRO A 23 -14.02 13.04 1.83
N GLU A 24 -14.06 14.38 1.74
CA GLU A 24 -15.19 15.09 1.15
C GLU A 24 -15.31 14.81 -0.36
N ARG A 25 -14.20 14.86 -1.07
CA ARG A 25 -14.17 14.56 -2.52
C ARG A 25 -14.51 13.11 -2.80
N ALA A 26 -13.96 12.20 -2.01
CA ALA A 26 -14.18 10.76 -2.18
C ALA A 26 -15.57 10.30 -1.70
N GLY A 27 -16.22 11.07 -0.83
CA GLY A 27 -17.53 10.75 -0.27
C GLY A 27 -17.48 9.70 0.83
N TRP A 28 -16.37 9.63 1.57
CA TRP A 28 -16.13 8.69 2.67
C TRP A 28 -15.61 9.37 3.95
N GLY A 29 -15.09 8.62 4.93
CA GLY A 29 -14.84 9.16 6.25
C GLY A 29 -13.37 9.46 6.59
N TYR A 30 -12.40 8.74 6.00
CA TYR A 30 -11.06 8.67 6.59
C TYR A 30 -9.91 8.93 5.62
N SER A 31 -9.79 8.14 4.54
CA SER A 31 -8.59 8.10 3.69
C SER A 31 -8.40 9.34 2.82
N SER A 32 -7.15 9.77 2.71
CA SER A 32 -6.74 10.91 1.87
C SER A 32 -5.45 10.63 1.13
N LEU A 33 -5.29 11.22 -0.06
CA LEU A 33 -4.05 11.20 -0.81
C LEU A 33 -3.83 12.53 -1.52
N ARG A 34 -2.62 13.10 -1.36
CA ARG A 34 -2.14 14.22 -2.19
C ARG A 34 -0.84 13.82 -2.86
N VAL A 35 -0.65 14.26 -4.09
CA VAL A 35 0.64 14.17 -4.79
C VAL A 35 1.11 15.59 -5.08
N LEU A 36 2.20 15.97 -4.43
CA LEU A 36 2.79 17.30 -4.50
C LEU A 36 3.95 17.28 -5.49
N ASP A 37 3.91 18.16 -6.49
CA ASP A 37 5.00 18.39 -7.42
C ASP A 37 5.75 19.67 -7.03
N LEU A 38 7.04 19.55 -6.70
CA LEU A 38 7.89 20.69 -6.40
C LEU A 38 8.96 20.91 -7.47
N PRO A 39 9.10 22.13 -8.00
CA PRO A 39 10.25 22.47 -8.82
C PRO A 39 11.53 22.54 -7.98
N PRO A 40 12.72 22.56 -8.61
CA PRO A 40 13.98 22.81 -7.90
C PRO A 40 13.93 24.09 -7.05
N GLY A 41 14.32 23.99 -5.76
CA GLY A 41 14.21 25.07 -4.78
C GLY A 41 12.76 25.35 -4.31
N GLY A 42 11.79 24.55 -4.73
CA GLY A 42 10.38 24.69 -4.38
C GLY A 42 10.09 24.33 -2.93
N HIS A 43 9.01 24.91 -2.41
CA HIS A 43 8.50 24.56 -1.10
C HIS A 43 6.98 24.64 -1.08
N HIS A 44 6.37 23.92 -0.16
CA HIS A 44 4.94 23.96 0.11
C HIS A 44 4.68 23.79 1.60
N SER A 45 3.63 24.45 2.11
CA SER A 45 3.21 24.32 3.50
C SER A 45 1.72 24.03 3.57
N PHE A 46 1.33 23.15 4.50
CA PHE A 46 -0.06 22.81 4.74
C PHE A 46 -0.33 22.53 6.21
N ALA A 47 -1.60 22.70 6.62
CA ALA A 47 -2.07 22.25 7.92
C ALA A 47 -2.58 20.81 7.81
N THR A 48 -2.20 19.96 8.75
CA THR A 48 -2.64 18.56 8.79
C THR A 48 -4.10 18.40 9.21
N GLY A 49 -4.66 19.40 9.91
CA GLY A 49 -6.04 19.37 10.39
C GLY A 49 -6.28 18.18 11.34
N ASP A 50 -7.39 17.52 11.18
CA ASP A 50 -7.81 16.34 11.95
C ASP A 50 -7.18 15.03 11.46
N SER A 51 -6.20 15.11 10.58
CA SER A 51 -5.60 13.95 9.89
C SER A 51 -4.11 13.81 10.20
N GLU A 52 -3.65 12.58 10.34
CA GLU A 52 -2.24 12.22 10.30
C GLU A 52 -1.79 12.01 8.86
N TRP A 53 -0.50 12.22 8.58
CA TRP A 53 0.05 12.11 7.24
C TRP A 53 1.42 11.44 7.22
N ILE A 54 1.73 10.73 6.13
CA ILE A 54 3.10 10.33 5.78
C ILE A 54 3.50 11.06 4.51
N VAL A 55 4.66 11.73 4.55
CA VAL A 55 5.34 12.30 3.38
C VAL A 55 6.26 11.24 2.81
N LEU A 56 5.94 10.73 1.62
CA LEU A 56 6.66 9.66 0.93
C LEU A 56 7.22 10.16 -0.40
N PRO A 57 8.54 10.19 -0.61
CA PRO A 57 9.12 10.52 -1.90
C PRO A 57 8.70 9.53 -3.00
N LEU A 58 8.04 10.01 -4.07
CA LEU A 58 7.87 9.27 -5.31
C LEU A 58 9.11 9.46 -6.19
N SER A 59 9.69 10.68 -6.18
CA SER A 59 10.98 10.99 -6.80
C SER A 59 11.62 12.18 -6.11
N GLY A 60 12.96 12.23 -6.11
CA GLY A 60 13.72 13.28 -5.43
C GLY A 60 13.71 13.15 -3.92
N GLY A 61 14.43 14.05 -3.25
CA GLY A 61 14.48 14.15 -1.79
C GLY A 61 13.96 15.50 -1.30
N CYS A 62 13.62 15.58 0.00
CA CYS A 62 13.11 16.81 0.59
C CYS A 62 13.42 16.91 2.09
N THR A 63 13.32 18.14 2.59
CA THR A 63 13.28 18.43 4.02
C THR A 63 11.83 18.61 4.45
N VAL A 64 11.40 17.90 5.49
CA VAL A 64 10.08 18.05 6.13
C VAL A 64 10.28 18.72 7.49
N ARG A 65 9.61 19.85 7.72
CA ARG A 65 9.64 20.60 8.98
C ARG A 65 8.25 20.69 9.57
N THR A 66 8.14 20.49 10.88
CA THR A 66 6.89 20.72 11.62
C THR A 66 6.97 21.97 12.47
N ASP A 67 5.84 22.52 12.83
CA ASP A 67 5.73 23.63 13.80
C ASP A 67 6.12 23.21 15.23
N GLY A 68 6.19 21.90 15.52
CA GLY A 68 6.77 21.33 16.74
C GLY A 68 8.29 21.45 16.81
N GLY A 69 8.96 21.84 15.71
CA GLY A 69 10.39 22.02 15.62
C GLY A 69 11.15 20.81 15.09
N GLU A 70 10.46 19.70 14.77
CA GLU A 70 11.09 18.55 14.15
C GLU A 70 11.49 18.85 12.70
N VAL A 71 12.65 18.31 12.29
CA VAL A 71 13.20 18.43 10.95
C VAL A 71 13.65 17.06 10.48
N PHE A 72 13.11 16.62 9.36
CA PHE A 72 13.47 15.34 8.74
C PHE A 72 14.04 15.59 7.35
N GLU A 73 15.26 15.11 7.11
CA GLU A 73 15.88 15.11 5.80
C GLU A 73 15.60 13.78 5.12
N LEU A 74 14.75 13.81 4.09
CA LEU A 74 14.44 12.62 3.29
C LEU A 74 15.38 12.57 2.10
N THR A 75 16.19 11.51 2.01
CA THR A 75 17.07 11.24 0.88
C THR A 75 16.26 11.00 -0.39
N GLY A 76 15.15 10.28 -0.24
CA GLY A 76 14.27 9.91 -1.34
C GLY A 76 14.89 8.92 -2.31
N ARG A 77 14.46 8.99 -3.57
CA ARG A 77 14.84 8.07 -4.64
C ARG A 77 14.71 8.73 -6.01
N GLU A 78 15.31 8.13 -7.05
CA GLU A 78 15.20 8.62 -8.43
C GLU A 78 13.74 8.54 -8.92
N ASP A 79 13.12 7.38 -8.75
CA ASP A 79 11.71 7.10 -9.03
C ASP A 79 11.20 5.92 -8.17
N VAL A 80 9.93 5.56 -8.33
CA VAL A 80 9.30 4.47 -7.56
C VAL A 80 9.83 3.07 -7.91
N PHE A 81 10.55 2.92 -9.03
CA PHE A 81 11.13 1.65 -9.48
C PHE A 81 12.60 1.51 -9.12
N SER A 82 13.25 2.57 -8.58
CA SER A 82 14.68 2.60 -8.30
C SER A 82 15.06 2.10 -6.91
N GLY A 83 14.14 2.08 -5.94
CA GLY A 83 14.44 1.62 -4.58
C GLY A 83 13.35 1.88 -3.56
N VAL A 84 13.51 1.27 -2.38
CA VAL A 84 12.75 1.63 -1.18
C VAL A 84 13.20 3.02 -0.72
N THR A 85 12.28 3.84 -0.26
CA THR A 85 12.56 5.21 0.21
C THR A 85 12.33 5.36 1.71
N ASP A 86 13.01 6.33 2.29
CA ASP A 86 12.70 6.90 3.59
C ASP A 86 11.44 7.77 3.53
N PHE A 87 10.87 8.09 4.68
CA PHE A 87 9.64 8.87 4.78
C PHE A 87 9.53 9.60 6.12
N ALA A 88 8.61 10.53 6.22
CA ALA A 88 8.31 11.24 7.46
C ALA A 88 6.83 11.14 7.82
N TYR A 89 6.55 10.71 9.03
CA TYR A 89 5.22 10.80 9.64
C TYR A 89 5.05 12.15 10.32
N VAL A 90 3.94 12.83 10.04
CA VAL A 90 3.54 14.08 10.67
C VAL A 90 2.15 13.94 11.30
N PRO A 91 1.96 14.41 12.53
CA PRO A 91 0.72 14.19 13.28
C PRO A 91 -0.41 15.11 12.82
N ARG A 92 -1.63 14.80 13.27
CA ARG A 92 -2.76 15.72 13.24
C ARG A 92 -2.45 17.00 14.05
N ASP A 93 -3.19 18.05 13.77
CA ASP A 93 -3.08 19.36 14.45
C ASP A 93 -1.67 19.94 14.41
N ALA A 94 -1.03 19.90 13.23
CA ALA A 94 0.30 20.42 12.97
C ALA A 94 0.34 21.28 11.69
N HIS A 95 1.33 22.16 11.58
CA HIS A 95 1.71 22.82 10.34
C HIS A 95 3.01 22.19 9.82
N VAL A 96 3.01 21.85 8.55
CA VAL A 96 4.11 21.13 7.90
C VAL A 96 4.61 21.95 6.72
N GLN A 97 5.93 22.05 6.59
CA GLN A 97 6.59 22.60 5.41
C GLN A 97 7.45 21.52 4.77
N ILE A 98 7.31 21.35 3.46
CA ILE A 98 8.13 20.49 2.62
C ILE A 98 8.93 21.38 1.71
N THR A 99 10.27 21.17 1.64
CA THR A 99 11.19 21.93 0.78
C THR A 99 12.06 20.93 0.03
N SER A 100 12.23 21.12 -1.28
CA SER A 100 13.14 20.29 -2.08
C SER A 100 14.14 21.14 -2.87
N GLY A 101 15.41 20.92 -2.65
CA GLY A 101 16.48 21.64 -3.37
C GLY A 101 16.56 21.23 -4.84
N ALA A 102 16.40 19.96 -5.15
CA ALA A 102 16.46 19.42 -6.51
C ALA A 102 15.09 19.38 -7.20
N GLY A 103 14.01 19.60 -6.46
CA GLY A 103 12.65 19.31 -6.92
C GLY A 103 12.31 17.83 -6.72
N GLY A 104 11.08 17.47 -7.04
CA GLY A 104 10.62 16.08 -6.94
C GLY A 104 9.12 15.98 -6.76
N ARG A 105 8.65 14.75 -6.66
CA ARG A 105 7.25 14.38 -6.43
C ARG A 105 7.12 13.66 -5.11
N PHE A 106 6.13 14.05 -4.31
CA PHE A 106 5.94 13.56 -2.96
C PHE A 106 4.48 13.17 -2.75
N ALA A 107 4.24 11.89 -2.42
CA ALA A 107 2.92 11.47 -1.98
C ALA A 107 2.74 11.84 -0.50
N LEU A 108 1.60 12.44 -0.20
CA LEU A 108 1.13 12.70 1.16
C LEU A 108 -0.04 11.75 1.38
N THR A 109 0.22 10.63 2.05
CA THR A 109 -0.83 9.67 2.41
C THR A 109 -1.40 10.05 3.76
N GLY A 110 -2.71 10.18 3.86
CA GLY A 110 -3.34 10.72 5.06
C GLY A 110 -4.56 9.92 5.53
N ALA A 111 -4.85 10.07 6.80
CA ALA A 111 -6.08 9.55 7.39
C ALA A 111 -6.59 10.44 8.52
N ARG A 112 -7.89 10.67 8.56
CA ARG A 112 -8.53 11.23 9.77
C ARG A 112 -8.29 10.30 10.94
N CYS A 113 -7.87 10.87 12.06
CA CYS A 113 -7.49 10.11 13.24
C CYS A 113 -7.90 10.81 14.52
N ALA A 114 -7.98 10.05 15.62
CA ALA A 114 -8.37 10.59 16.92
C ALA A 114 -7.16 11.00 17.76
N HIS A 115 -6.06 10.22 17.70
CA HIS A 115 -4.91 10.42 18.57
C HIS A 115 -3.77 11.11 17.81
N ARG A 116 -3.16 12.07 18.51
CA ARG A 116 -1.96 12.76 18.02
C ARG A 116 -0.72 11.98 18.46
N LEU A 117 -0.05 11.35 17.53
CA LEU A 117 1.22 10.66 17.76
C LEU A 117 2.41 11.61 17.51
N PRO A 118 3.63 11.34 18.06
CA PRO A 118 4.82 12.15 17.74
C PRO A 118 5.19 12.09 16.27
N ALA A 119 5.70 13.19 15.71
CA ALA A 119 6.33 13.20 14.39
C ALA A 119 7.57 12.30 14.38
N ARG A 120 7.82 11.56 13.29
CA ARG A 120 8.89 10.56 13.22
C ARG A 120 9.41 10.36 11.80
N TYR A 121 10.69 10.06 11.73
CA TYR A 121 11.36 9.59 10.52
C TYR A 121 11.22 8.07 10.39
N GLY A 122 10.97 7.58 9.19
CA GLY A 122 11.02 6.18 8.83
C GLY A 122 12.19 5.94 7.87
N ALA A 123 13.17 5.15 8.30
CA ALA A 123 14.33 4.86 7.46
C ALA A 123 13.97 3.84 6.38
N ALA A 124 14.52 4.02 5.16
CA ALA A 124 14.31 3.07 4.07
C ALA A 124 14.78 1.64 4.42
N SER A 125 15.85 1.51 5.23
CA SER A 125 16.38 0.23 5.71
C SER A 125 15.43 -0.51 6.66
N ASP A 126 14.50 0.20 7.29
CA ASP A 126 13.57 -0.36 8.27
C ASP A 126 12.23 -0.76 7.64
N VAL A 127 12.04 -0.47 6.35
CA VAL A 127 10.82 -0.83 5.61
C VAL A 127 10.85 -2.33 5.28
N PRO A 128 9.91 -3.12 5.81
CA PRO A 128 9.85 -4.54 5.46
C PRO A 128 9.45 -4.72 3.99
N VAL A 129 10.28 -5.44 3.24
CA VAL A 129 10.00 -5.85 1.86
C VAL A 129 9.49 -7.28 1.86
N GLU A 130 8.26 -7.47 1.40
CA GLU A 130 7.58 -8.75 1.30
C GLU A 130 7.40 -9.16 -0.15
N LEU A 131 7.73 -10.41 -0.50
CA LEU A 131 7.36 -11.01 -1.78
C LEU A 131 6.06 -11.79 -1.58
N ARG A 132 4.97 -11.31 -2.14
CA ARG A 132 3.63 -11.87 -1.96
C ARG A 132 3.15 -12.55 -3.23
N GLY A 133 2.48 -13.70 -3.07
CA GLY A 133 1.99 -14.51 -4.18
C GLY A 133 3.07 -15.33 -4.86
N SER A 134 2.69 -16.16 -5.83
CA SER A 134 3.60 -17.02 -6.60
C SER A 134 3.19 -17.07 -8.07
N GLY A 135 4.09 -17.51 -8.93
CA GLY A 135 3.87 -17.53 -10.38
C GLY A 135 3.49 -16.13 -10.89
N SER A 136 2.48 -16.07 -11.75
CA SER A 136 1.97 -14.81 -12.29
C SER A 136 1.25 -13.90 -11.27
N CYS A 137 1.02 -14.39 -10.04
CA CYS A 137 0.48 -13.57 -8.95
C CYS A 137 1.56 -12.92 -8.09
N SER A 138 2.83 -13.11 -8.41
CA SER A 138 3.95 -12.58 -7.64
C SER A 138 4.06 -11.05 -7.74
N ARG A 139 4.23 -10.38 -6.59
CA ARG A 139 4.49 -8.94 -6.47
C ARG A 139 5.37 -8.67 -5.26
N GLN A 140 6.02 -7.53 -5.26
CA GLN A 140 6.74 -6.99 -4.12
C GLN A 140 5.86 -6.00 -3.37
N VAL A 141 5.88 -6.04 -2.04
CA VAL A 141 5.17 -5.09 -1.16
C VAL A 141 6.17 -4.46 -0.22
N ASN A 142 6.26 -3.12 -0.23
CA ASN A 142 7.03 -2.36 0.74
C ASN A 142 6.08 -1.87 1.83
N ASN A 143 6.19 -2.44 3.00
CA ASN A 143 5.26 -2.25 4.12
C ASN A 143 5.63 -1.04 4.99
N PHE A 144 5.85 0.15 4.40
CA PHE A 144 6.36 1.34 5.10
C PHE A 144 5.40 1.90 6.17
N GLY A 145 4.09 1.83 5.94
CA GLY A 145 3.05 2.30 6.86
C GLY A 145 2.05 1.20 7.24
N ALA A 146 2.41 -0.08 7.11
CA ALA A 146 1.55 -1.19 7.52
C ALA A 146 1.42 -1.31 9.04
N ALA A 147 0.32 -1.90 9.50
CA ALA A 147 0.15 -2.26 10.90
C ALA A 147 1.27 -3.20 11.34
N GLY A 148 1.92 -2.89 12.46
CA GLY A 148 3.06 -3.66 12.96
C GLY A 148 4.43 -3.25 12.41
N SER A 149 4.50 -2.58 11.25
CA SER A 149 5.76 -2.08 10.69
C SER A 149 6.08 -0.66 11.16
N PHE A 150 5.09 0.21 11.14
CA PHE A 150 5.24 1.60 11.57
C PHE A 150 3.99 2.08 12.29
N ALA A 151 4.15 2.83 13.38
CA ALA A 151 3.01 3.26 14.18
C ALA A 151 2.30 4.48 13.56
N CYS A 152 1.03 4.32 13.24
CA CYS A 152 0.05 5.38 12.92
C CYS A 152 -1.20 5.15 13.76
N ASP A 153 -2.09 6.13 13.84
CA ASP A 153 -3.35 5.95 14.58
C ASP A 153 -4.39 5.18 13.72
N LYS A 154 -4.60 5.61 12.49
CA LYS A 154 -5.58 5.02 11.54
C LYS A 154 -4.97 4.63 10.21
N LEU A 155 -3.99 5.40 9.73
CA LEU A 155 -3.41 5.25 8.41
C LEU A 155 -2.72 3.90 8.23
N ILE A 156 -3.05 3.19 7.17
CA ILE A 156 -2.30 2.06 6.63
C ILE A 156 -1.88 2.44 5.21
N ALA A 157 -0.58 2.35 4.92
CA ALA A 157 -0.09 2.65 3.58
C ALA A 157 1.04 1.68 3.20
N VAL A 158 0.98 1.18 1.97
CA VAL A 158 1.99 0.27 1.40
C VAL A 158 2.21 0.58 -0.07
N GLU A 159 3.42 0.32 -0.54
CA GLU A 159 3.73 0.33 -1.96
C GLU A 159 3.69 -1.10 -2.51
N VAL A 160 3.17 -1.27 -3.71
CA VAL A 160 3.16 -2.56 -4.41
C VAL A 160 3.79 -2.41 -5.78
N LEU A 161 4.74 -3.30 -6.09
CA LEU A 161 5.41 -3.37 -7.38
C LEU A 161 5.08 -4.70 -8.05
N THR A 162 4.53 -4.61 -9.25
CA THR A 162 4.06 -5.73 -10.03
C THR A 162 4.90 -5.85 -11.30
N PRO A 163 5.67 -6.94 -11.48
CA PRO A 163 6.40 -7.18 -12.72
C PRO A 163 5.46 -7.22 -13.93
N GLY A 164 5.92 -6.74 -15.07
CA GLY A 164 5.13 -6.73 -16.31
C GLY A 164 4.59 -8.12 -16.66
N GLY A 165 3.28 -8.20 -16.97
CA GLY A 165 2.54 -9.44 -17.23
C GLY A 165 1.97 -10.12 -16.00
N ASN A 166 2.29 -9.66 -14.78
CA ASN A 166 1.78 -10.25 -13.54
C ASN A 166 0.44 -9.64 -13.11
N TRP A 167 -0.28 -10.41 -12.29
CA TRP A 167 -1.57 -10.11 -11.71
C TRP A 167 -1.42 -9.91 -10.21
N SER A 168 -1.35 -8.68 -9.74
CA SER A 168 -1.34 -8.36 -8.31
C SER A 168 -2.75 -8.09 -7.79
N SER A 169 -2.90 -7.95 -6.46
CA SER A 169 -4.21 -7.96 -5.80
C SER A 169 -5.09 -9.13 -6.25
N TYR A 170 -4.48 -10.28 -6.52
CA TYR A 170 -5.18 -11.48 -6.94
C TYR A 170 -4.83 -12.66 -6.00
N PRO A 171 -5.85 -13.45 -5.54
CA PRO A 171 -7.26 -13.36 -5.89
C PRO A 171 -7.89 -12.01 -5.48
N PRO A 172 -9.02 -11.62 -6.13
CA PRO A 172 -9.80 -10.47 -5.68
C PRO A 172 -10.17 -10.63 -4.22
N HIS A 173 -10.13 -9.55 -3.47
CA HIS A 173 -10.44 -9.56 -2.03
C HIS A 173 -11.16 -8.30 -1.64
N LYS A 174 -11.71 -8.27 -0.43
CA LYS A 174 -12.40 -7.10 0.12
C LYS A 174 -12.04 -6.89 1.59
N HIS A 175 -12.30 -5.68 2.04
CA HIS A 175 -12.25 -5.25 3.43
C HIS A 175 -13.24 -4.08 3.61
N ASP A 176 -14.52 -4.36 3.37
CA ASP A 176 -15.62 -3.40 3.37
C ASP A 176 -16.67 -3.66 4.45
N GLU A 177 -16.38 -4.58 5.37
CA GLU A 177 -17.21 -4.94 6.53
C GLU A 177 -16.38 -5.08 7.79
N CYS A 178 -16.93 -4.62 8.91
CA CYS A 178 -16.34 -4.89 10.22
C CYS A 178 -16.77 -6.29 10.71
N ARG A 179 -15.87 -7.28 10.56
CA ARG A 179 -16.03 -8.64 11.09
C ARG A 179 -14.82 -8.99 11.96
N PRO A 180 -14.92 -8.91 13.29
CA PRO A 180 -13.79 -9.08 14.19
C PRO A 180 -13.01 -10.39 13.93
N GLY A 181 -11.70 -10.28 13.70
CA GLY A 181 -10.80 -11.39 13.40
C GLY A 181 -10.91 -11.98 11.99
N GLU A 182 -11.81 -11.49 11.14
CA GLU A 182 -12.02 -11.97 9.78
C GLU A 182 -11.82 -10.89 8.73
N GLU A 183 -12.35 -9.68 8.94
CA GLU A 183 -12.34 -8.61 7.96
C GLU A 183 -12.38 -7.24 8.65
N SER A 184 -11.53 -6.32 8.19
CA SER A 184 -11.54 -4.90 8.59
C SER A 184 -12.44 -4.11 7.66
N GLU A 185 -13.07 -3.04 8.16
CA GLU A 185 -13.75 -2.06 7.32
C GLU A 185 -12.79 -0.92 7.01
N LEU A 186 -12.31 -0.84 5.75
CA LEU A 186 -11.33 0.12 5.30
C LEU A 186 -11.74 0.68 3.94
N GLU A 187 -11.66 2.00 3.80
CA GLU A 187 -11.64 2.72 2.54
C GLU A 187 -10.24 2.63 1.94
N GLU A 188 -10.12 2.54 0.62
CA GLU A 188 -8.81 2.41 -0.02
C GLU A 188 -8.67 3.28 -1.26
N ILE A 189 -7.48 3.87 -1.43
CA ILE A 189 -7.04 4.56 -2.64
C ILE A 189 -5.90 3.78 -3.27
N TYR A 190 -6.01 3.48 -4.57
CA TYR A 190 -4.91 3.03 -5.41
C TYR A 190 -4.42 4.21 -6.25
N TYR A 191 -3.15 4.55 -6.15
CA TYR A 191 -2.48 5.52 -7.02
C TYR A 191 -1.41 4.82 -7.83
N PHE A 192 -1.39 5.04 -9.15
CA PHE A 192 -0.60 4.26 -10.08
C PHE A 192 0.58 5.04 -10.67
N GLU A 193 1.72 4.35 -10.81
CA GLU A 193 2.84 4.70 -11.68
C GLU A 193 3.18 3.47 -12.52
N ILE A 194 3.43 3.65 -13.81
CA ILE A 194 3.72 2.54 -14.71
C ILE A 194 5.01 2.85 -15.45
N GLU A 195 5.94 1.92 -15.39
CA GLU A 195 7.24 2.07 -16.01
C GLU A 195 7.11 2.26 -17.52
N ALA A 196 7.70 3.34 -18.03
CA ALA A 196 7.82 3.54 -19.47
C ALA A 196 8.92 2.65 -20.04
N ALA A 197 8.69 2.01 -21.17
CA ALA A 197 9.66 1.15 -21.82
C ALA A 197 9.69 1.40 -23.33
N HIS A 198 10.87 1.33 -23.93
CA HIS A 198 11.06 1.48 -25.37
C HIS A 198 10.43 2.76 -25.98
N GLY A 199 10.40 3.86 -25.18
CA GLY A 199 9.78 5.13 -25.61
C GLY A 199 8.27 5.11 -25.64
N THR A 200 7.63 4.14 -24.96
CA THR A 200 6.18 4.00 -24.86
C THR A 200 5.76 4.10 -23.40
N ASP A 201 4.72 4.87 -23.12
CA ASP A 201 4.09 4.94 -21.80
C ASP A 201 3.46 3.59 -21.46
N GLY A 202 3.67 3.16 -20.22
CA GLY A 202 3.11 1.92 -19.71
C GLY A 202 1.60 2.01 -19.48
N VAL A 203 0.98 0.84 -19.38
CA VAL A 203 -0.44 0.68 -19.09
C VAL A 203 -0.66 -0.49 -18.13
N GLY A 204 -1.68 -0.37 -17.29
CA GLY A 204 -2.17 -1.44 -16.42
C GLY A 204 -3.68 -1.51 -16.43
N TYR A 205 -4.24 -2.45 -15.69
CA TYR A 205 -5.69 -2.61 -15.55
C TYR A 205 -6.06 -2.84 -14.10
N GLN A 206 -7.15 -2.22 -13.68
CA GLN A 206 -7.70 -2.36 -12.33
C GLN A 206 -9.15 -2.83 -12.41
N ARG A 207 -9.49 -3.83 -11.60
CA ARG A 207 -10.86 -4.32 -11.42
C ARG A 207 -11.32 -4.11 -9.98
N VAL A 208 -12.53 -3.56 -9.83
CA VAL A 208 -13.34 -3.61 -8.61
C VAL A 208 -14.72 -4.09 -9.00
N SER A 209 -15.29 -5.07 -8.30
CA SER A 209 -16.63 -5.58 -8.57
C SER A 209 -17.50 -5.52 -7.33
N PRO A 210 -18.84 -5.38 -7.47
CA PRO A 210 -19.74 -5.29 -6.35
C PRO A 210 -19.60 -6.45 -5.38
N SER A 211 -19.58 -6.18 -4.07
CA SER A 211 -19.46 -7.20 -3.02
C SER A 211 -20.79 -7.57 -2.38
N GLY A 212 -21.86 -6.83 -2.68
CA GLY A 212 -23.19 -7.12 -2.14
C GLY A 212 -24.17 -5.97 -2.25
N ARG A 213 -25.32 -6.12 -1.60
CA ARG A 213 -26.35 -5.09 -1.59
C ARG A 213 -25.87 -3.85 -0.86
N GLY A 214 -25.94 -2.70 -1.52
CA GLY A 214 -25.46 -1.41 -1.00
C GLY A 214 -23.96 -1.20 -1.15
N ARG A 215 -23.22 -2.18 -1.69
CA ARG A 215 -21.81 -2.15 -2.03
C ARG A 215 -21.66 -2.41 -3.52
N GLY A 216 -21.87 -1.36 -4.29
CA GLY A 216 -22.08 -1.43 -5.73
C GLY A 216 -20.93 -0.88 -6.56
N THR A 217 -19.76 -0.66 -5.97
CA THR A 217 -18.60 -0.15 -6.71
C THR A 217 -18.22 -1.11 -7.84
N ASP A 218 -18.22 -0.60 -9.05
CA ASP A 218 -17.95 -1.38 -10.27
C ASP A 218 -17.00 -0.60 -11.18
N VAL A 219 -15.74 -1.03 -11.24
CA VAL A 219 -14.66 -0.40 -12.01
C VAL A 219 -13.97 -1.48 -12.83
N LEU A 220 -13.86 -1.26 -14.14
CA LEU A 220 -12.96 -1.96 -15.03
C LEU A 220 -12.23 -0.89 -15.84
N ALA A 221 -11.02 -0.56 -15.43
CA ALA A 221 -10.29 0.57 -15.97
C ALA A 221 -8.93 0.17 -16.52
N GLU A 222 -8.56 0.73 -17.67
CA GLU A 222 -7.17 0.91 -18.05
C GLU A 222 -6.61 2.05 -17.21
N VAL A 223 -5.52 1.80 -16.49
CA VAL A 223 -4.85 2.78 -15.62
C VAL A 223 -3.46 3.14 -16.16
N ARG A 224 -3.04 4.38 -15.91
CA ARG A 224 -1.76 4.96 -16.31
C ARG A 224 -1.12 5.70 -15.16
N SER A 225 0.14 6.11 -15.33
CA SER A 225 0.83 6.92 -14.33
C SER A 225 0.05 8.19 -14.00
N GLY A 226 -0.15 8.46 -12.71
CA GLY A 226 -0.92 9.57 -12.20
C GLY A 226 -2.42 9.31 -12.04
N ASP A 227 -2.93 8.15 -12.47
CA ASP A 227 -4.33 7.75 -12.23
C ASP A 227 -4.52 7.32 -10.78
N ALA A 228 -5.74 7.48 -10.27
CA ALA A 228 -6.15 6.92 -9.00
C ALA A 228 -7.48 6.17 -9.13
N VAL A 229 -7.65 5.11 -8.34
CA VAL A 229 -8.92 4.39 -8.19
C VAL A 229 -9.35 4.42 -6.73
N LEU A 230 -10.60 4.86 -6.51
CA LEU A 230 -11.23 4.94 -5.20
C LEU A 230 -12.03 3.66 -4.95
N ILE A 231 -11.82 3.05 -3.81
CA ILE A 231 -12.45 1.79 -3.41
C ILE A 231 -13.14 1.98 -2.07
N PRO A 232 -14.37 2.50 -2.05
CA PRO A 232 -15.17 2.58 -0.83
C PRO A 232 -15.69 1.22 -0.38
N ASP A 233 -15.86 0.30 -1.32
CA ASP A 233 -16.38 -1.06 -1.13
C ASP A 233 -16.04 -1.93 -2.34
N GLY A 234 -16.30 -3.23 -2.24
CA GLY A 234 -16.23 -4.15 -3.37
C GLY A 234 -15.02 -5.08 -3.38
N TRP A 235 -15.17 -6.17 -4.15
CA TRP A 235 -14.08 -7.08 -4.46
C TRP A 235 -13.08 -6.40 -5.38
N HIS A 236 -11.92 -6.03 -4.87
CA HIS A 236 -10.89 -5.35 -5.65
C HIS A 236 -9.71 -6.28 -5.98
N GLY A 237 -9.20 -6.05 -7.18
CA GLY A 237 -8.28 -6.94 -7.87
C GLY A 237 -8.97 -7.72 -9.01
N PRO A 238 -8.21 -8.13 -10.00
CA PRO A 238 -6.77 -7.93 -10.16
C PRO A 238 -6.36 -6.48 -10.44
N SER A 239 -5.10 -6.16 -10.09
CA SER A 239 -4.32 -5.08 -10.66
C SER A 239 -3.29 -5.73 -11.60
N ILE A 240 -3.38 -5.47 -12.90
CA ILE A 240 -2.61 -6.19 -13.93
C ILE A 240 -1.61 -5.24 -14.57
N ALA A 241 -0.34 -5.62 -14.57
CA ALA A 241 0.71 -4.91 -15.31
C ALA A 241 0.77 -5.41 -16.75
N ALA A 242 0.82 -4.52 -17.74
CA ALA A 242 1.02 -4.92 -19.12
C ALA A 242 2.40 -5.58 -19.32
N PRO A 243 2.53 -6.57 -20.23
CA PRO A 243 3.83 -7.16 -20.53
C PRO A 243 4.85 -6.09 -20.95
N GLY A 244 6.05 -6.16 -20.36
CA GLY A 244 7.15 -5.22 -20.64
C GLY A 244 7.15 -3.94 -19.82
N HIS A 245 6.15 -3.70 -18.99
CA HIS A 245 6.04 -2.53 -18.12
C HIS A 245 5.80 -2.97 -16.68
N ALA A 246 6.70 -2.64 -15.75
CA ALA A 246 6.40 -2.83 -14.33
C ALA A 246 5.35 -1.81 -13.89
N MET A 247 4.49 -2.21 -12.96
CA MET A 247 3.45 -1.35 -12.39
C MET A 247 3.69 -1.17 -10.89
N TYR A 248 3.76 0.06 -10.48
CA TYR A 248 3.71 0.48 -9.09
C TYR A 248 2.31 0.97 -8.77
N TYR A 249 1.82 0.64 -7.58
CA TYR A 249 0.70 1.37 -6.99
C TYR A 249 0.92 1.58 -5.50
N LEU A 250 0.47 2.75 -5.04
CA LEU A 250 0.44 3.15 -3.64
C LEU A 250 -0.96 2.88 -3.11
N ASN A 251 -1.06 2.02 -2.11
CA ASN A 251 -2.30 1.80 -1.37
C ASN A 251 -2.34 2.73 -0.15
N VAL A 252 -3.47 3.42 0.02
CA VAL A 252 -3.74 4.24 1.19
C VAL A 252 -5.08 3.82 1.77
N MET A 253 -5.07 3.33 2.99
CA MET A 253 -6.23 2.75 3.65
C MET A 253 -6.44 3.37 5.03
N ALA A 254 -7.70 3.53 5.41
CA ALA A 254 -8.12 3.85 6.77
C ALA A 254 -9.60 3.49 6.94
N GLY A 255 -10.05 3.39 8.18
CA GLY A 255 -11.45 3.08 8.48
C GLY A 255 -11.86 3.36 9.91
N PRO A 256 -13.14 3.07 10.25
CA PRO A 256 -13.72 3.39 11.55
C PRO A 256 -13.19 2.50 12.69
N GLY A 257 -12.64 1.32 12.40
CA GLY A 257 -12.21 0.36 13.41
C GLY A 257 -11.35 0.95 14.49
N GLU A 258 -11.53 0.54 15.76
CA GLU A 258 -10.70 0.98 16.88
C GLU A 258 -9.26 0.44 16.75
N THR A 259 -9.13 -0.79 16.25
CA THR A 259 -7.84 -1.42 16.01
C THR A 259 -7.40 -1.16 14.57
N ARG A 260 -6.15 -0.75 14.41
CA ARG A 260 -5.52 -0.58 13.09
C ARG A 260 -5.09 -1.94 12.57
N GLU A 261 -5.98 -2.60 11.84
CA GLU A 261 -5.80 -3.95 11.30
C GLU A 261 -6.12 -3.96 9.80
N TRP A 262 -5.43 -4.80 9.05
CA TRP A 262 -5.69 -5.03 7.63
C TRP A 262 -6.04 -6.51 7.43
N LEU A 263 -7.29 -6.86 7.74
CA LEU A 263 -7.87 -8.18 7.55
C LEU A 263 -8.71 -8.18 6.28
N ILE A 264 -8.51 -9.18 5.44
CA ILE A 264 -9.13 -9.27 4.11
C ILE A 264 -9.90 -10.57 3.97
N CYS A 265 -10.99 -10.54 3.19
CA CYS A 265 -11.68 -11.73 2.70
C CYS A 265 -11.43 -11.93 1.21
N ASP A 266 -11.07 -13.14 0.81
CA ASP A 266 -10.92 -13.47 -0.61
C ASP A 266 -12.28 -13.71 -1.25
N HIS A 267 -12.38 -13.37 -2.54
CA HIS A 267 -13.56 -13.70 -3.36
C HIS A 267 -13.81 -15.21 -3.35
N PRO A 268 -15.04 -15.68 -3.06
CA PRO A 268 -15.32 -17.10 -2.89
C PRO A 268 -14.98 -17.95 -4.12
N ASP A 269 -15.16 -17.41 -5.33
CA ASP A 269 -14.89 -18.14 -6.56
C ASP A 269 -13.39 -18.21 -6.92
N HIS A 270 -12.54 -17.37 -6.29
CA HIS A 270 -11.14 -17.21 -6.69
C HIS A 270 -10.15 -17.45 -5.55
N GLY A 271 -10.59 -17.49 -4.29
CA GLY A 271 -9.73 -17.64 -3.11
C GLY A 271 -8.87 -18.92 -3.13
N TRP A 272 -9.34 -19.97 -3.82
CA TRP A 272 -8.58 -21.21 -3.99
C TRP A 272 -7.19 -21.03 -4.61
N ILE A 273 -6.97 -19.95 -5.36
CA ILE A 273 -5.68 -19.64 -5.99
C ILE A 273 -4.55 -19.57 -4.94
N ARG A 274 -4.83 -19.06 -3.72
CA ARG A 274 -3.81 -19.02 -2.66
C ARG A 274 -3.27 -20.41 -2.31
N GLY A 275 -4.12 -21.42 -2.37
CA GLY A 275 -3.73 -22.81 -2.13
C GLY A 275 -2.75 -23.38 -3.16
N THR A 276 -2.61 -22.76 -4.34
CA THR A 276 -1.66 -23.19 -5.38
C THR A 276 -0.27 -22.56 -5.21
N TRP A 277 -0.13 -21.50 -4.42
CA TRP A 277 1.13 -20.77 -4.29
C TRP A 277 2.29 -21.58 -3.72
N PRO A 278 2.09 -22.46 -2.71
CA PRO A 278 3.20 -23.28 -2.20
C PRO A 278 3.88 -24.19 -3.24
N GLU A 279 3.17 -24.52 -4.32
CA GLU A 279 3.66 -25.37 -5.41
C GLU A 279 4.31 -24.60 -6.56
N GLN A 280 4.31 -23.28 -6.50
CA GLN A 280 4.80 -22.41 -7.55
C GLN A 280 5.96 -21.54 -7.04
N PRO A 281 7.00 -21.30 -7.85
CA PRO A 281 8.05 -20.36 -7.49
C PRO A 281 7.53 -18.92 -7.52
N VAL A 282 8.11 -18.07 -6.70
CA VAL A 282 7.99 -16.62 -6.86
C VAL A 282 8.62 -16.23 -8.19
N ASP A 283 8.09 -15.20 -8.85
CA ASP A 283 8.64 -14.65 -10.09
C ASP A 283 10.12 -14.31 -9.90
N PRO A 284 11.04 -14.84 -10.73
CA PRO A 284 12.48 -14.66 -10.57
C PRO A 284 12.96 -13.21 -10.78
N ARG A 285 12.11 -12.32 -11.31
CA ARG A 285 12.39 -10.89 -11.40
C ARG A 285 12.27 -10.16 -10.06
N LEU A 286 11.68 -10.81 -9.05
CA LEU A 286 11.51 -10.26 -7.71
C LEU A 286 12.62 -10.70 -6.75
N PRO A 287 13.07 -9.84 -5.82
CA PRO A 287 12.60 -8.46 -5.68
C PRO A 287 13.09 -7.59 -6.86
N LEU A 288 12.29 -6.62 -7.30
CA LEU A 288 12.72 -5.62 -8.30
C LEU A 288 13.89 -4.80 -7.73
N TYR A 289 13.83 -4.53 -6.42
CA TYR A 289 14.91 -3.96 -5.61
C TYR A 289 14.74 -4.37 -4.14
N GLY A 290 15.82 -4.35 -3.36
CA GLY A 290 15.79 -4.55 -1.91
C GLY A 290 15.84 -3.23 -1.14
N ALA A 291 15.61 -3.29 0.18
CA ALA A 291 15.95 -2.16 1.04
C ALA A 291 17.46 -1.87 0.92
N PRO A 292 17.89 -0.58 0.95
CA PRO A 292 19.32 -0.24 0.97
C PRO A 292 19.99 -0.95 2.15
N ALA A 293 21.17 -1.54 1.92
CA ALA A 293 21.94 -2.14 3.00
C ALA A 293 22.17 -1.05 4.06
N ALA A 294 21.86 -1.37 5.34
CA ALA A 294 22.20 -0.47 6.43
C ALA A 294 23.70 -0.16 6.32
N GLU A 295 24.06 1.11 6.29
CA GLU A 295 25.48 1.50 6.32
C GLU A 295 26.11 0.83 7.52
N ALA A 296 27.02 -0.10 7.28
CA ALA A 296 27.80 -0.74 8.30
C ALA A 296 28.64 0.36 8.95
N THR A 297 28.15 0.91 10.08
CA THR A 297 29.01 1.69 10.97
C THR A 297 30.19 0.80 11.30
N ALA A 298 31.35 1.17 10.79
CA ALA A 298 32.61 0.48 11.03
C ALA A 298 32.88 0.46 12.56
N ALA A 299 32.41 -0.57 13.22
CA ALA A 299 32.81 -0.90 14.57
C ALA A 299 34.20 -1.55 14.47
N SER A 300 35.20 -0.87 15.02
CA SER A 300 36.54 -1.40 15.21
C SER A 300 36.47 -2.77 15.92
N PRO A 301 37.30 -3.74 15.54
CA PRO A 301 37.28 -5.07 16.13
C PRO A 301 37.87 -5.03 17.53
N GLY A 302 37.08 -5.27 18.55
CA GLY A 302 37.51 -5.64 19.88
C GLY A 302 37.59 -7.17 19.99
N PRO A 303 38.53 -7.75 20.78
CA PRO A 303 38.84 -9.18 20.72
C PRO A 303 37.90 -10.05 21.56
N GLY A 304 37.45 -11.11 20.95
CA GLY A 304 37.24 -12.44 21.50
C GLY A 304 36.26 -12.67 22.64
N ALA A 305 35.22 -13.48 22.37
CA ALA A 305 34.88 -14.64 23.17
C ALA A 305 33.86 -15.52 22.46
N ALA A 306 34.16 -16.80 22.36
CA ALA A 306 33.33 -17.87 21.82
C ALA A 306 32.17 -18.20 22.77
N GLY A 307 31.01 -18.55 22.17
CA GLY A 307 29.88 -19.09 22.94
C GLY A 307 28.70 -19.39 22.07
N SER A 308 28.59 -20.63 21.67
CA SER A 308 27.46 -21.25 20.97
C SER A 308 26.18 -21.18 21.82
N GLN A 309 25.04 -20.77 21.22
CA GLN A 309 23.73 -21.30 21.59
C GLN A 309 22.72 -21.12 20.43
N GLU A 310 22.10 -22.24 20.10
CA GLU A 310 20.98 -22.40 19.17
C GLU A 310 19.80 -21.53 19.62
N ALA A 311 19.19 -20.83 18.68
CA ALA A 311 17.89 -20.18 18.89
C ALA A 311 16.80 -20.96 18.15
N ALA A 312 15.83 -21.42 18.92
CA ALA A 312 14.63 -22.13 18.49
C ALA A 312 13.73 -21.20 17.65
N GLY A 313 13.17 -21.73 16.56
CA GLY A 313 12.18 -21.05 15.71
C GLY A 313 10.82 -20.88 16.41
N PRO A 314 9.96 -19.98 15.91
CA PRO A 314 8.64 -19.76 16.48
C PRO A 314 7.69 -20.94 16.19
N PRO A 315 6.65 -21.15 17.03
CA PRO A 315 5.79 -22.33 16.96
C PRO A 315 4.84 -22.30 15.76
N GLU A 316 4.70 -23.46 15.11
CA GLU A 316 3.67 -23.76 14.12
C GLU A 316 2.27 -23.54 14.70
N THR A 317 1.44 -22.75 14.04
CA THR A 317 0.02 -22.66 14.34
C THR A 317 -0.71 -23.82 13.65
N ALA A 318 -1.38 -24.63 14.46
CA ALA A 318 -2.20 -25.76 14.01
C ALA A 318 -3.34 -25.29 13.09
N GLY A 319 -3.52 -26.00 11.97
CA GLY A 319 -4.63 -25.81 11.05
C GLY A 319 -5.97 -26.18 11.66
N PRO A 320 -7.08 -25.68 11.08
CA PRO A 320 -8.43 -25.94 11.60
C PRO A 320 -8.84 -27.42 11.45
N PRO A 321 -9.72 -27.93 12.36
CA PRO A 321 -10.16 -29.32 12.32
C PRO A 321 -11.08 -29.59 11.13
N ALA A 322 -10.96 -30.82 10.60
CA ALA A 322 -11.78 -31.32 9.50
C ALA A 322 -13.27 -31.31 9.83
N ALA A 323 -14.08 -30.87 8.87
CA ALA A 323 -15.53 -30.88 8.96
C ALA A 323 -16.09 -32.33 9.07
N PRO A 324 -17.15 -32.56 9.86
CA PRO A 324 -17.79 -33.88 9.97
C PRO A 324 -18.55 -34.22 8.67
N GLY A 325 -18.37 -35.47 8.22
CA GLY A 325 -19.01 -36.02 7.03
C GLY A 325 -20.54 -35.96 7.07
N LEU A 326 -21.12 -35.61 5.94
CA LEU A 326 -22.56 -35.65 5.72
C LEU A 326 -23.03 -37.12 5.67
N PRO A 327 -24.21 -37.46 6.20
CA PRO A 327 -24.76 -38.80 6.11
C PRO A 327 -25.27 -39.12 4.69
N GLU A 328 -24.98 -40.32 4.22
CA GLU A 328 -25.51 -40.87 2.97
C GLU A 328 -27.05 -40.93 2.97
N ALA A 329 -27.64 -40.47 1.88
CA ALA A 329 -29.05 -40.60 1.62
C ALA A 329 -29.41 -42.07 1.20
N PRO A 330 -30.56 -42.64 1.62
CA PRO A 330 -30.94 -43.98 1.23
C PRO A 330 -31.41 -44.05 -0.22
N VAL A 331 -30.89 -45.07 -0.92
CA VAL A 331 -31.31 -45.46 -2.27
C VAL A 331 -32.75 -45.99 -2.16
N GLY A 332 -33.68 -45.28 -2.77
CA GLY A 332 -35.09 -45.73 -2.94
C GLY A 332 -35.21 -46.51 -4.23
N ASP A 333 -35.74 -47.72 -4.08
CA ASP A 333 -36.04 -48.66 -5.15
C ASP A 333 -37.21 -48.23 -6.04
N ALA A 334 -37.05 -48.47 -7.33
CA ALA A 334 -38.04 -48.21 -8.37
C ALA A 334 -39.24 -49.16 -8.28
N ARG A 335 -40.43 -48.65 -8.42
CA ARG A 335 -41.54 -49.26 -9.19
C ARG A 335 -42.31 -48.17 -9.94
#